data_931a5acb0553bfc754f0e76fcba7d1ae
#
_entry.id   931a5acb0553bfc754f0e76fcba7d1ae
#
_cell.length_a   1.000
_cell.length_b   1.000
_cell.length_c   1.000
_cell.angle_alpha   90.00
_cell.angle_beta   90.00
_cell.angle_gamma   90.00
#
_symmetry.space_group_name_H-M   'P 1'
#
loop_
_entity.id
_entity.type
_entity.pdbx_description
1 polymer ?
#
loop_
_entity_poly.entity_id
_entity_poly.type
_entity_poly.pdbx_seq_one_letter_code
_entity_poly.pdbx_strand_id
1 'polypeptide(L)'
;READHIFLEELKAAKLYNKVSQAFAVFLPIKSVGVVGDARRYEYVIALRAAETIDFMTAKASQLSHNLLNKVSDRIINEIPKVSRVVYDISSKPPATIEWE
;
A
#
# COMPACT_ATOMS: atom_id res chain seq x y z
N ARG A 1 -4.06 9.41 4.41
CA ARG A 1 -3.46 9.72 5.73
C ARG A 1 -3.59 8.59 6.72
N GLU A 2 -4.81 8.12 6.96
CA GLU A 2 -5.01 6.98 7.85
C GLU A 2 -4.34 5.73 7.30
N ALA A 3 -4.41 5.53 5.98
CA ALA A 3 -3.76 4.40 5.34
C ALA A 3 -2.23 4.48 5.48
N ASP A 4 -1.66 5.67 5.30
CA ASP A 4 -0.23 5.89 5.54
C ASP A 4 0.15 5.52 6.97
N HIS A 5 -0.65 6.00 7.93
CA HIS A 5 -0.40 5.74 9.34
C HIS A 5 -0.42 4.24 9.66
N ILE A 6 -1.42 3.53 9.14
CA ILE A 6 -1.54 2.08 9.33
C ILE A 6 -0.33 1.38 8.74
N PHE A 7 0.06 1.74 7.51
CA PHE A 7 1.18 1.10 6.83
C PHE A 7 2.49 1.32 7.60
N LEU A 8 2.75 2.56 8.00
CA LEU A 8 3.97 2.88 8.75
C LEU A 8 3.97 2.20 10.11
N GLU A 9 2.83 2.13 10.78
CA GLU A 9 2.72 1.46 12.07
C GLU A 9 3.07 -0.02 11.97
N GLU A 10 2.56 -0.71 10.96
CA GLU A 10 2.85 -2.12 10.77
C GLU A 10 4.30 -2.36 10.34
N LEU A 11 4.87 -1.47 9.55
CA LEU A 11 6.29 -1.55 9.19
C LEU A 11 7.18 -1.41 10.43
N LYS A 12 6.83 -0.49 11.31
CA LYS A 12 7.58 -0.31 12.56
C LYS A 12 7.44 -1.51 13.47
N ALA A 13 6.23 -2.05 13.60
CA ALA A 13 5.98 -3.24 14.43
C ALA A 13 6.75 -4.45 13.91
N ALA A 14 6.92 -4.57 12.60
CA ALA A 14 7.69 -5.65 11.98
C ALA A 14 9.20 -5.35 11.93
N LYS A 15 9.62 -4.19 12.45
CA LYS A 15 11.03 -3.73 12.47
C LYS A 15 11.60 -3.57 11.06
N LEU A 16 10.76 -3.18 10.11
CA LEU A 16 11.16 -2.99 8.72
C LEU A 16 11.22 -1.53 8.30
N TYR A 17 10.81 -0.62 9.17
CA TYR A 17 10.72 0.79 8.83
C TYR A 17 12.05 1.36 8.30
N ASN A 18 13.16 0.94 8.90
CA ASN A 18 14.48 1.42 8.50
C ASN A 18 15.04 0.73 7.27
N LYS A 19 14.40 -0.32 6.80
CA LYS A 19 14.85 -1.05 5.59
C LYS A 19 14.30 -0.47 4.31
N VAL A 20 13.25 0.34 4.39
CA VAL A 20 12.65 0.95 3.21
C VAL A 20 13.07 2.42 3.16
N SER A 21 13.31 2.91 1.94
CA SER A 21 13.66 4.31 1.74
C SER A 21 12.42 5.18 1.80
N GLN A 22 11.32 4.71 1.23
CA GLN A 22 10.04 5.39 1.25
C GLN A 22 8.92 4.38 1.33
N ALA A 23 7.89 4.72 2.08
CA ALA A 23 6.69 3.90 2.17
C ALA A 23 5.49 4.83 2.34
N PHE A 24 4.46 4.60 1.54
CA PHE A 24 3.26 5.45 1.60
C PHE A 24 2.08 4.73 0.97
N ALA A 25 0.89 5.28 1.22
CA ALA A 25 -0.36 4.80 0.64
C ALA A 25 -0.92 5.87 -0.27
N VAL A 26 -1.47 5.45 -1.40
CA VAL A 26 -2.09 6.35 -2.38
C VAL A 26 -3.57 5.99 -2.49
N PHE A 27 -4.41 7.00 -2.34
CA PHE A 27 -5.85 6.86 -2.56
C PHE A 27 -6.11 7.02 -4.05
N LEU A 28 -6.53 5.94 -4.72
CA LEU A 28 -6.76 5.98 -6.15
C LEU A 28 -8.14 6.55 -6.45
N PRO A 29 -8.26 7.48 -7.41
CA PRO A 29 -9.56 8.06 -7.75
C PRO A 29 -10.37 7.16 -8.69
N ILE A 30 -10.41 5.87 -8.37
CA ILE A 30 -11.18 4.88 -9.10
C ILE A 30 -11.96 4.06 -8.09
N LYS A 31 -13.02 3.41 -8.56
CA LYS A 31 -13.83 2.55 -7.72
C LYS A 31 -13.71 1.11 -8.20
N SER A 32 -13.70 0.21 -7.25
CA SER A 32 -13.66 -1.22 -7.51
C SER A 32 -14.85 -1.88 -6.84
N VAL A 33 -15.23 -3.05 -7.33
CA VAL A 33 -16.34 -3.79 -6.76
C VAL A 33 -15.91 -4.40 -5.43
N GLY A 34 -16.72 -4.14 -4.39
CA GLY A 34 -16.59 -4.81 -3.11
C GLY A 34 -17.90 -5.54 -2.80
N VAL A 35 -17.84 -6.47 -1.87
CA VAL A 35 -19.03 -7.22 -1.43
C VAL A 35 -19.14 -7.11 0.08
N VAL A 36 -20.31 -6.68 0.54
CA VAL A 36 -20.64 -6.61 1.96
C VAL A 36 -21.93 -7.40 2.16
N GLY A 37 -21.83 -8.53 2.86
CA GLY A 37 -22.94 -9.45 2.94
C GLY A 37 -23.31 -9.94 1.55
N ASP A 38 -24.57 -9.77 1.15
CA ASP A 38 -25.06 -10.17 -0.18
C ASP A 38 -25.08 -9.00 -1.17
N ALA A 39 -24.60 -7.82 -0.77
CA ALA A 39 -24.65 -6.62 -1.61
C ALA A 39 -23.31 -6.34 -2.24
N ARG A 40 -23.34 -5.97 -3.53
CA ARG A 40 -22.15 -5.48 -4.23
C ARG A 40 -22.09 -3.98 -4.08
N ARG A 41 -20.87 -3.47 -3.82
CA ARG A 41 -20.64 -2.03 -3.69
C ARG A 41 -19.46 -1.62 -4.55
N TYR A 42 -19.50 -0.39 -5.04
CA TYR A 42 -18.36 0.22 -5.72
C TYR A 42 -17.64 1.09 -4.70
N GLU A 43 -16.44 0.67 -4.33
CA GLU A 43 -15.67 1.34 -3.30
C GLU A 43 -14.26 1.60 -3.78
N TYR A 44 -13.52 2.40 -3.02
CA TYR A 44 -12.23 2.92 -3.48
C TYR A 44 -11.10 1.92 -3.28
N VAL A 45 -9.99 2.20 -3.96
CA VAL A 45 -8.80 1.39 -3.93
C VAL A 45 -7.66 2.20 -3.30
N ILE A 46 -6.92 1.57 -2.40
CA ILE A 46 -5.69 2.13 -1.85
C ILE A 46 -4.52 1.34 -2.44
N ALA A 47 -3.54 2.05 -2.97
CA ALA A 47 -2.29 1.43 -3.41
C ALA A 47 -1.22 1.69 -2.37
N LEU A 48 -0.50 0.64 -1.98
CA LEU A 48 0.65 0.76 -1.09
C LEU A 48 1.91 0.76 -1.93
N ARG A 49 2.87 1.56 -1.53
CA ARG A 49 4.16 1.65 -2.20
C ARG A 49 5.25 1.67 -1.14
N ALA A 50 6.19 0.75 -1.21
CA ALA A 50 7.40 0.79 -0.41
C ALA A 50 8.57 0.49 -1.32
N ALA A 51 9.59 1.32 -1.27
CA ALA A 51 10.72 1.22 -2.19
C ALA A 51 12.03 1.29 -1.44
N GLU A 52 13.03 0.56 -1.96
CA GLU A 52 14.40 0.63 -1.51
C GLU A 52 15.21 1.30 -2.60
N THR A 53 15.96 2.32 -2.23
CA THR A 53 16.80 3.05 -3.18
C THR A 53 18.10 2.27 -3.40
N ILE A 54 18.40 1.94 -4.66
CA ILE A 54 19.65 1.29 -5.02
C ILE A 54 20.72 2.36 -5.17
N ASP A 55 20.37 3.44 -5.89
CA ASP A 55 21.16 4.65 -5.97
C ASP A 55 20.21 5.80 -6.27
N PHE A 56 20.69 7.02 -6.48
CA PHE A 56 19.79 8.17 -6.63
C PHE A 56 18.99 8.14 -7.93
N MET A 57 19.32 7.24 -8.87
CA MET A 57 18.61 7.13 -10.14
C MET A 57 17.68 5.92 -10.19
N THR A 58 17.91 4.93 -9.34
CA THR A 58 17.17 3.66 -9.40
C THR A 58 16.61 3.26 -8.05
N ALA A 59 15.46 2.63 -8.09
CA ALA A 59 14.82 2.08 -6.90
C ALA A 59 14.04 0.84 -7.28
N LYS A 60 13.83 -0.04 -6.33
CA LYS A 60 13.02 -1.23 -6.53
C LYS A 60 11.97 -1.33 -5.44
N ALA A 61 10.87 -2.03 -5.74
CA ALA A 61 9.86 -2.31 -4.74
C ALA A 61 10.46 -3.14 -3.61
N SER A 62 10.15 -2.75 -2.38
CA SER A 62 10.61 -3.48 -1.22
C SER A 62 9.90 -4.84 -1.14
N GLN A 63 10.66 -5.89 -0.84
CA GLN A 63 10.09 -7.21 -0.64
C GLN A 63 9.52 -7.30 0.78
N LEU A 64 8.21 -7.13 0.88
CA LEU A 64 7.51 -7.28 2.14
C LEU A 64 6.79 -8.63 2.15
N SER A 65 6.76 -9.27 3.31
CA SER A 65 6.12 -10.57 3.40
C SER A 65 4.64 -10.47 3.09
N HIS A 66 4.09 -11.56 2.53
CA HIS A 66 2.67 -11.62 2.25
C HIS A 66 1.84 -11.44 3.54
N ASN A 67 2.31 -12.00 4.66
CA ASN A 67 1.62 -11.86 5.94
C ASN A 67 1.55 -10.40 6.39
N LEU A 68 2.63 -9.64 6.22
CA LEU A 68 2.63 -8.23 6.56
C LEU A 68 1.68 -7.45 5.67
N LEU A 69 1.73 -7.69 4.37
CA LEU A 69 0.85 -7.02 3.42
C LEU A 69 -0.62 -7.34 3.68
N ASN A 70 -0.92 -8.60 4.00
CA ASN A 70 -2.28 -9.00 4.38
C ASN A 70 -2.75 -8.27 5.62
N LYS A 71 -1.88 -8.16 6.62
CA LYS A 71 -2.23 -7.50 7.87
C LYS A 71 -2.54 -6.01 7.65
N VAL A 72 -1.71 -5.35 6.84
CA VAL A 72 -1.94 -3.95 6.49
C VAL A 72 -3.26 -3.81 5.72
N SER A 73 -3.48 -4.67 4.74
CA SER A 73 -4.70 -4.66 3.93
C SER A 73 -5.94 -4.84 4.81
N ASP A 74 -5.91 -5.83 5.70
CA ASP A 74 -7.06 -6.10 6.56
C ASP A 74 -7.34 -4.91 7.48
N ARG A 75 -6.31 -4.28 8.03
CA ARG A 75 -6.49 -3.10 8.86
C ARG A 75 -7.07 -1.94 8.07
N ILE A 76 -6.55 -1.68 6.87
CA ILE A 76 -7.04 -0.59 6.04
C ILE A 76 -8.52 -0.79 5.71
N ILE A 77 -8.88 -1.98 5.27
CA ILE A 77 -10.27 -2.28 4.88
C ILE A 77 -11.20 -2.19 6.09
N ASN A 78 -10.76 -2.66 7.26
CA ASN A 78 -11.60 -2.66 8.45
C ASN A 78 -11.70 -1.29 9.11
N GLU A 79 -10.65 -0.47 9.02
CA GLU A 79 -10.59 0.80 9.76
C GLU A 79 -10.96 2.01 8.91
N ILE A 80 -10.86 1.91 7.59
CA ILE A 80 -11.15 3.04 6.70
C ILE A 80 -12.42 2.76 5.92
N PRO A 81 -13.46 3.58 6.11
CA PRO A 81 -14.72 3.38 5.38
C PRO A 81 -14.54 3.55 3.87
N LYS A 82 -15.33 2.82 3.11
CA LYS A 82 -15.41 2.93 1.65
C LYS A 82 -14.16 2.48 0.91
N VAL A 83 -13.27 1.74 1.56
CA VAL A 83 -12.15 1.09 0.90
C VAL A 83 -12.43 -0.41 0.86
N SER A 84 -12.38 -1.01 -0.31
CA SER A 84 -12.65 -2.43 -0.48
C SER A 84 -11.51 -3.19 -1.10
N ARG A 85 -10.46 -2.50 -1.51
CA ARG A 85 -9.34 -3.16 -2.17
C ARG A 85 -8.03 -2.44 -1.87
N VAL A 86 -7.02 -3.23 -1.56
CA VAL A 86 -5.66 -2.75 -1.34
C VAL A 86 -4.74 -3.47 -2.32
N VAL A 87 -3.91 -2.72 -3.02
CA VAL A 87 -2.92 -3.28 -3.94
C VAL A 87 -1.53 -2.83 -3.52
N TYR A 88 -0.51 -3.58 -3.91
CA TYR A 88 0.88 -3.24 -3.63
C TYR A 88 1.60 -3.01 -4.95
N ASP A 89 2.21 -1.83 -5.11
CA ASP A 89 2.92 -1.48 -6.33
C ASP A 89 4.31 -2.10 -6.32
N ILE A 90 4.57 -3.04 -7.24
CA ILE A 90 5.83 -3.76 -7.34
C ILE A 90 6.74 -3.22 -8.43
N SER A 91 6.40 -2.09 -9.01
CA SER A 91 7.18 -1.52 -10.12
C SER A 91 8.52 -0.99 -9.67
N SER A 92 9.53 -1.15 -10.51
CA SER A 92 10.87 -0.63 -10.26
C SER A 92 11.06 0.70 -10.98
N LYS A 93 11.99 1.49 -10.49
CA LYS A 93 12.42 2.73 -11.14
C LYS A 93 13.79 2.49 -11.77
N PRO A 94 14.00 2.70 -13.09
CA PRO A 94 12.95 2.90 -14.09
C PRO A 94 12.19 1.62 -14.44
N PRO A 95 11.06 1.62 -15.16
CA PRO A 95 10.48 2.79 -15.80
C PRO A 95 9.50 3.58 -14.93
N ALA A 96 9.05 3.01 -13.81
CA ALA A 96 8.14 3.74 -12.94
C ALA A 96 8.90 4.74 -12.07
N THR A 97 8.18 5.61 -11.42
CA THR A 97 8.75 6.49 -10.38
C THR A 97 8.35 5.95 -9.01
N ILE A 98 8.98 6.44 -7.95
CA ILE A 98 8.58 6.08 -6.59
C ILE A 98 7.22 6.71 -6.34
N GLU A 99 7.07 7.99 -6.64
CA GLU A 99 5.81 8.70 -6.51
C GLU A 99 4.84 8.28 -7.62
N TRP A 100 3.55 8.49 -7.38
CA TRP A 100 2.50 8.18 -8.34
C TRP A 100 2.14 9.36 -9.25
N GLU A 101 2.77 10.49 -9.02
CA GLU A 101 2.56 11.68 -9.87
C GLU A 101 3.88 12.30 -10.27
#